data_387a862865e0046e96a116fec7c9eab6
#
_entry.id   387a862865e0046e96a116fec7c9eab6
#
_cell.length_a   1.000
_cell.length_b   1.000
_cell.length_c   1.000
_cell.angle_alpha   90.00
_cell.angle_beta   90.00
_cell.angle_gamma   90.00
#
_symmetry.space_group_name_H-M   'P 1'
#
loop_
_entity.id
_entity.type
_entity.pdbx_description
1 polymer ?
#
loop_
_entity_poly.entity_id
_entity_poly.type
_entity_poly.pdbx_seq_one_letter_code
_entity_poly.pdbx_strand_id
1 'polypeptide(L)'
;MNAIDRARRLLSSDGATLSVVNGKRERIYYDRGVKSLTDVLDSNRALLGGASVADKLVGKAAAMLMISGGVAEVYGEVMSDGAVETFEKFGTKYSFGTRIQGITNRDGTAPCPMEQTVKYIDDPAVAEEAIKRTQKILKLRAQGGKMKKLGFGMMRLPLLSSDQKDIDFEQVNKMVDEFLLHGFEYFDTAWMYHEHTSEIVARECLVKRYPRECFKLATKLPVFSLTCAEDMQKIFDEQCKKCGVEYFDYYLLHNLNKGDYPAVQEYDAFAFARKLKAEGKIKHYGFSFHDTPQLLDRILTEHPDAEFVQLQINYLDWESEGVQSKNCWEVARKHNKPVIVMEPVKGGTLAKVPADAEGLFRAVRPDMSVPSWAIRFAAGLDGVFMVLSGMSNLEQLEDNMSFMERFRPLNAEERLTVNKVSGVIKGTGAIACTACRYCTENCPKNIPIPDYFSLYNLHLIEGKNGWSSQFNYYEALTADHGKASDCVKCGACEGHCPQHLKIRDLLEKVSGVFES
;
A
#
# COMPACT_ATOMS: atom_id res chain seq x y z
N MET A 1 37.03 9.68 -40.43
CA MET A 1 35.66 9.33 -39.90
C MET A 1 35.61 9.80 -38.48
N ASN A 2 34.65 10.63 -38.14
CA ASN A 2 34.47 11.13 -36.76
C ASN A 2 33.96 10.02 -35.81
N ALA A 3 33.87 10.27 -34.51
CA ALA A 3 33.52 9.23 -33.54
C ALA A 3 32.07 8.72 -33.71
N ILE A 4 31.13 9.60 -34.01
CA ILE A 4 29.72 9.20 -34.20
C ILE A 4 29.52 8.36 -35.48
N ASP A 5 30.23 8.65 -36.56
CA ASP A 5 30.15 7.84 -37.75
C ASP A 5 30.72 6.42 -37.54
N ARG A 6 31.78 6.30 -36.70
CA ARG A 6 32.29 5.00 -36.28
C ARG A 6 31.26 4.25 -35.43
N ALA A 7 30.62 4.92 -34.48
CA ALA A 7 29.56 4.33 -33.65
C ALA A 7 28.39 3.82 -34.52
N ARG A 8 27.92 4.63 -35.50
CA ARG A 8 26.87 4.23 -36.43
C ARG A 8 27.24 2.99 -37.24
N ARG A 9 28.49 2.94 -37.75
CA ARG A 9 28.99 1.76 -38.49
C ARG A 9 29.02 0.52 -37.59
N LEU A 10 29.43 0.65 -36.32
CA LEU A 10 29.43 -0.47 -35.37
C LEU A 10 28.00 -0.94 -35.06
N LEU A 11 27.05 -0.04 -35.01
CA LEU A 11 25.64 -0.36 -34.80
C LEU A 11 25.04 -1.19 -35.95
N SER A 12 25.61 -1.07 -37.16
CA SER A 12 25.17 -1.86 -38.32
C SER A 12 25.64 -3.33 -38.27
N SER A 13 26.43 -3.73 -37.26
CA SER A 13 26.82 -5.14 -37.05
C SER A 13 25.58 -5.97 -36.71
N ASP A 14 25.58 -7.24 -37.13
CA ASP A 14 24.45 -8.14 -36.95
C ASP A 14 24.09 -8.29 -35.47
N GLY A 15 22.84 -8.07 -35.14
CA GLY A 15 22.30 -8.13 -33.76
C GLY A 15 22.70 -6.99 -32.84
N ALA A 16 23.55 -6.03 -33.23
CA ALA A 16 23.95 -4.90 -32.40
C ALA A 16 22.75 -4.03 -32.03
N THR A 17 22.66 -3.62 -30.78
CA THR A 17 21.60 -2.73 -30.25
C THR A 17 22.14 -1.38 -29.79
N LEU A 18 23.38 -1.37 -29.29
CA LEU A 18 24.08 -0.18 -28.79
C LEU A 18 25.56 -0.26 -29.18
N SER A 19 26.15 0.85 -29.56
CA SER A 19 27.60 0.97 -29.76
C SER A 19 28.14 2.24 -29.09
N VAL A 20 29.33 2.14 -28.54
CA VAL A 20 30.00 3.24 -27.81
C VAL A 20 31.41 3.42 -28.37
N VAL A 21 31.75 4.64 -28.72
CA VAL A 21 33.09 5.04 -29.20
C VAL A 21 33.63 6.16 -28.32
N ASN A 22 34.72 5.88 -27.60
CA ASN A 22 35.39 6.86 -26.76
C ASN A 22 36.90 6.87 -27.06
N GLY A 23 37.38 7.84 -27.84
CA GLY A 23 38.74 7.90 -28.35
C GLY A 23 39.06 6.67 -29.22
N LYS A 24 40.00 5.83 -28.76
CA LYS A 24 40.37 4.56 -29.44
C LYS A 24 39.56 3.36 -28.95
N ARG A 25 38.72 3.52 -27.91
CA ARG A 25 37.93 2.43 -27.34
C ARG A 25 36.60 2.33 -28.06
N GLU A 26 36.31 1.13 -28.57
CA GLU A 26 35.06 0.81 -29.25
C GLU A 26 34.42 -0.40 -28.59
N ARG A 27 33.08 -0.35 -28.35
CA ARG A 27 32.30 -1.44 -27.78
C ARG A 27 30.96 -1.56 -28.46
N ILE A 28 30.50 -2.79 -28.64
CA ILE A 28 29.20 -3.14 -29.20
C ILE A 28 28.45 -3.95 -28.13
N TYR A 29 27.16 -3.70 -27.98
CA TYR A 29 26.28 -4.38 -27.04
C TYR A 29 25.08 -4.94 -27.81
N TYR A 30 24.53 -6.03 -27.29
CA TYR A 30 23.49 -6.82 -27.93
C TYR A 30 22.23 -6.98 -27.07
N ASP A 31 22.24 -6.48 -25.82
CA ASP A 31 21.08 -6.53 -24.93
C ASP A 31 19.98 -5.58 -25.43
N ARG A 32 18.75 -5.98 -25.19
CA ARG A 32 17.58 -5.16 -25.56
C ARG A 32 17.23 -4.12 -24.48
N GLY A 33 16.65 -3.01 -24.93
CA GLY A 33 16.22 -1.90 -24.07
C GLY A 33 17.42 -1.20 -23.43
N VAL A 34 17.24 -0.65 -22.25
CA VAL A 34 18.27 0.15 -21.57
C VAL A 34 19.28 -0.66 -20.76
N LYS A 35 19.24 -2.01 -20.83
CA LYS A 35 20.10 -2.89 -20.01
C LYS A 35 21.58 -2.65 -20.26
N SER A 36 22.00 -2.57 -21.52
CA SER A 36 23.41 -2.30 -21.85
C SER A 36 23.91 -0.98 -21.26
N LEU A 37 23.08 0.06 -21.26
CA LEU A 37 23.43 1.37 -20.67
C LEU A 37 23.58 1.28 -19.15
N THR A 38 22.63 0.62 -18.46
CA THR A 38 22.72 0.44 -17.00
C THR A 38 23.91 -0.40 -16.60
N ASP A 39 24.21 -1.49 -17.34
CA ASP A 39 25.38 -2.34 -17.09
C ASP A 39 26.72 -1.56 -17.27
N VAL A 40 26.80 -0.69 -18.27
CA VAL A 40 27.98 0.16 -18.49
C VAL A 40 28.11 1.22 -17.40
N LEU A 41 27.02 1.84 -17.00
CA LEU A 41 27.02 2.83 -15.91
C LEU A 41 27.50 2.21 -14.59
N ASP A 42 27.19 0.95 -14.33
CA ASP A 42 27.60 0.24 -13.13
C ASP A 42 29.05 -0.27 -13.21
N SER A 43 29.46 -0.82 -14.36
CA SER A 43 30.74 -1.52 -14.48
C SER A 43 31.88 -0.66 -15.04
N ASN A 44 31.57 0.33 -15.88
CA ASN A 44 32.57 1.13 -16.61
C ASN A 44 32.03 2.51 -17.04
N ARG A 45 31.49 3.28 -16.11
CA ARG A 45 30.94 4.64 -16.36
C ARG A 45 31.90 5.52 -17.16
N ALA A 46 33.22 5.43 -16.93
CA ALA A 46 34.24 6.19 -17.63
C ALA A 46 34.25 5.94 -19.16
N LEU A 47 33.66 4.85 -19.65
CA LEU A 47 33.52 4.60 -21.08
C LEU A 47 32.53 5.55 -21.74
N LEU A 48 31.50 6.01 -21.01
CA LEU A 48 30.46 6.92 -21.52
C LEU A 48 30.90 8.40 -21.47
N GLY A 49 31.77 8.79 -20.54
CA GLY A 49 32.20 10.17 -20.37
C GLY A 49 32.91 10.73 -21.62
N GLY A 50 32.26 11.68 -22.31
CA GLY A 50 32.74 12.26 -23.57
C GLY A 50 32.62 11.35 -24.81
N ALA A 51 31.94 10.21 -24.70
CA ALA A 51 31.76 9.26 -25.79
C ALA A 51 30.76 9.74 -26.85
N SER A 52 30.90 9.15 -28.07
CA SER A 52 29.84 9.12 -29.11
C SER A 52 29.12 7.78 -29.02
N VAL A 53 27.81 7.79 -28.94
CA VAL A 53 26.96 6.61 -28.77
C VAL A 53 25.97 6.49 -29.93
N ALA A 54 25.84 5.29 -30.51
CA ALA A 54 24.76 5.01 -31.46
C ALA A 54 23.88 3.87 -30.89
N ASP A 55 22.56 4.05 -30.95
CA ASP A 55 21.57 3.12 -30.41
C ASP A 55 20.43 2.92 -31.42
N LYS A 56 19.87 1.72 -31.50
CA LYS A 56 18.74 1.42 -32.39
C LYS A 56 17.45 2.11 -31.98
N LEU A 57 17.23 2.32 -30.66
CA LEU A 57 15.98 2.88 -30.14
C LEU A 57 16.23 3.75 -28.92
N VAL A 58 16.19 5.04 -29.08
CA VAL A 58 16.43 6.03 -28.01
C VAL A 58 15.13 6.66 -27.57
N GLY A 59 14.71 6.33 -26.34
CA GLY A 59 13.64 7.01 -25.62
C GLY A 59 14.17 7.95 -24.54
N LYS A 60 13.26 8.61 -23.80
CA LYS A 60 13.63 9.48 -22.67
C LYS A 60 14.50 8.74 -21.65
N ALA A 61 14.17 7.48 -21.35
CA ALA A 61 14.93 6.68 -20.38
C ALA A 61 16.39 6.46 -20.86
N ALA A 62 16.60 6.07 -22.11
CA ALA A 62 17.94 5.91 -22.67
C ALA A 62 18.70 7.25 -22.72
N ALA A 63 18.02 8.34 -23.11
CA ALA A 63 18.60 9.68 -23.13
C ALA A 63 19.08 10.13 -21.74
N MET A 64 18.25 9.93 -20.70
CA MET A 64 18.61 10.24 -19.31
C MET A 64 19.85 9.46 -18.84
N LEU A 65 19.93 8.16 -19.15
CA LEU A 65 21.09 7.31 -18.81
C LEU A 65 22.36 7.77 -19.55
N MET A 66 22.25 8.13 -20.84
CA MET A 66 23.38 8.63 -21.63
C MET A 66 23.88 9.97 -21.08
N ILE A 67 22.98 10.87 -20.70
CA ILE A 67 23.32 12.16 -20.08
C ILE A 67 23.96 11.94 -18.72
N SER A 68 23.40 11.07 -17.87
CA SER A 68 23.99 10.70 -16.57
C SER A 68 25.39 10.12 -16.73
N GLY A 69 25.65 9.36 -17.81
CA GLY A 69 26.98 8.85 -18.16
C GLY A 69 27.94 9.88 -18.75
N GLY A 70 27.48 11.09 -19.07
CA GLY A 70 28.31 12.17 -19.65
C GLY A 70 28.62 11.98 -21.15
N VAL A 71 27.70 11.34 -21.91
CA VAL A 71 27.84 11.15 -23.37
C VAL A 71 27.85 12.51 -24.08
N ALA A 72 28.78 12.69 -25.02
CA ALA A 72 28.93 13.96 -25.73
C ALA A 72 28.05 14.07 -27.00
N GLU A 73 27.81 12.95 -27.69
CA GLU A 73 27.06 12.93 -28.94
C GLU A 73 26.31 11.60 -29.11
N VAL A 74 25.06 11.67 -29.58
CA VAL A 74 24.18 10.48 -29.74
C VAL A 74 23.61 10.40 -31.15
N TYR A 75 23.58 9.20 -31.69
CA TYR A 75 22.78 8.85 -32.86
C TYR A 75 21.74 7.79 -32.49
N GLY A 76 20.48 8.07 -32.75
CA GLY A 76 19.39 7.09 -32.64
C GLY A 76 18.92 6.65 -34.01
N GLU A 77 18.94 5.33 -34.33
CA GLU A 77 18.30 4.86 -35.56
C GLU A 77 16.81 5.23 -35.53
N VAL A 78 16.17 5.02 -34.39
CA VAL A 78 14.83 5.53 -34.05
C VAL A 78 14.92 6.33 -32.75
N MET A 79 14.31 7.51 -32.69
CA MET A 79 14.35 8.41 -31.53
C MET A 79 12.95 8.93 -31.20
N SER A 80 12.58 8.88 -29.92
CA SER A 80 11.29 9.41 -29.48
C SER A 80 11.32 10.93 -29.25
N ASP A 81 10.13 11.57 -29.28
CA ASP A 81 9.97 12.98 -28.93
C ASP A 81 10.56 13.28 -27.55
N GLY A 82 10.27 12.43 -26.55
CA GLY A 82 10.81 12.60 -25.21
C GLY A 82 12.34 12.50 -25.11
N ALA A 83 12.99 11.73 -25.98
CA ALA A 83 14.45 11.72 -26.05
C ALA A 83 15.01 13.02 -26.66
N VAL A 84 14.39 13.51 -27.75
CA VAL A 84 14.75 14.78 -28.38
C VAL A 84 14.67 15.93 -27.40
N GLU A 85 13.50 16.09 -26.72
CA GLU A 85 13.29 17.12 -25.69
C GLU A 85 14.33 17.03 -24.56
N THR A 86 14.68 15.80 -24.16
CA THR A 86 15.68 15.57 -23.12
C THR A 86 17.06 16.02 -23.56
N PHE A 87 17.53 15.63 -24.78
CA PHE A 87 18.82 16.07 -25.29
C PHE A 87 18.90 17.58 -25.50
N GLU A 88 17.82 18.21 -25.99
CA GLU A 88 17.74 19.68 -26.12
C GLU A 88 17.85 20.37 -24.75
N LYS A 89 17.13 19.88 -23.75
CA LYS A 89 17.15 20.41 -22.37
C LYS A 89 18.56 20.41 -21.76
N PHE A 90 19.33 19.34 -22.01
CA PHE A 90 20.67 19.17 -21.45
C PHE A 90 21.82 19.57 -22.40
N GLY A 91 21.52 20.06 -23.60
CA GLY A 91 22.50 20.52 -24.57
C GLY A 91 23.39 19.41 -25.13
N THR A 92 22.95 18.15 -25.10
CA THR A 92 23.67 17.00 -25.66
C THR A 92 23.48 16.98 -27.18
N LYS A 93 24.56 16.83 -27.96
CA LYS A 93 24.45 16.71 -29.41
C LYS A 93 23.77 15.41 -29.80
N TYR A 94 22.80 15.48 -30.73
CA TYR A 94 22.07 14.32 -31.17
C TYR A 94 21.76 14.38 -32.68
N SER A 95 21.51 13.22 -33.25
CA SER A 95 20.98 13.03 -34.59
C SER A 95 20.17 11.72 -34.65
N PHE A 96 19.27 11.59 -35.61
CA PHE A 96 18.44 10.40 -35.73
C PHE A 96 18.14 10.01 -37.17
N GLY A 97 17.77 8.74 -37.36
CA GLY A 97 17.26 8.25 -38.65
C GLY A 97 15.76 8.52 -38.76
N THR A 98 14.99 8.05 -37.78
CA THR A 98 13.52 8.20 -37.74
C THR A 98 13.10 8.77 -36.39
N ARG A 99 12.17 9.73 -36.38
CA ARG A 99 11.55 10.28 -35.19
C ARG A 99 10.16 9.66 -34.98
N ILE A 100 9.82 9.31 -33.72
CA ILE A 100 8.54 8.74 -33.31
C ILE A 100 8.00 9.46 -32.09
N GLN A 101 6.68 9.42 -31.88
CA GLN A 101 6.04 10.08 -30.75
C GLN A 101 6.45 9.47 -29.40
N GLY A 102 6.50 8.14 -29.29
CA GLY A 102 6.83 7.45 -28.03
C GLY A 102 7.16 5.98 -28.24
N ILE A 103 7.68 5.33 -27.20
CA ILE A 103 8.07 3.93 -27.23
C ILE A 103 7.01 3.10 -26.48
N THR A 104 6.54 2.03 -27.12
CA THR A 104 5.63 1.05 -26.52
C THR A 104 6.37 -0.16 -25.95
N ASN A 105 5.67 -0.95 -25.13
CA ASN A 105 6.13 -2.26 -24.69
C ASN A 105 6.24 -3.23 -25.88
N ARG A 106 6.75 -4.45 -25.62
CA ARG A 106 7.02 -5.45 -26.68
C ARG A 106 5.77 -5.85 -27.47
N ASP A 107 4.61 -5.82 -26.83
CA ASP A 107 3.34 -6.26 -27.41
C ASP A 107 2.58 -5.09 -28.07
N GLY A 108 3.13 -3.87 -28.00
CA GLY A 108 2.51 -2.66 -28.55
C GLY A 108 1.24 -2.20 -27.81
N THR A 109 0.94 -2.79 -26.66
CA THR A 109 -0.33 -2.59 -25.94
C THR A 109 -0.30 -1.48 -24.90
N ALA A 110 0.91 -1.05 -24.48
CA ALA A 110 1.12 -0.03 -23.45
C ALA A 110 2.43 0.73 -23.69
N PRO A 111 2.65 1.89 -23.06
CA PRO A 111 3.95 2.57 -23.06
C PRO A 111 5.04 1.68 -22.47
N CYS A 112 6.29 1.86 -22.95
CA CYS A 112 7.44 1.14 -22.41
C CYS A 112 7.60 1.36 -20.90
N PRO A 113 7.82 0.32 -20.09
CA PRO A 113 7.99 0.44 -18.63
C PRO A 113 9.07 1.45 -18.21
N MET A 114 10.18 1.50 -18.94
CA MET A 114 11.26 2.44 -18.63
C MET A 114 10.86 3.88 -18.93
N GLU A 115 10.10 4.11 -20.01
CA GLU A 115 9.55 5.43 -20.31
C GLU A 115 8.54 5.89 -19.27
N GLN A 116 7.69 4.98 -18.77
CA GLN A 116 6.77 5.25 -17.65
C GLN A 116 7.53 5.65 -16.39
N THR A 117 8.61 4.93 -16.04
CA THR A 117 9.46 5.21 -14.87
C THR A 117 10.01 6.63 -14.90
N VAL A 118 10.46 7.12 -16.04
CA VAL A 118 11.10 8.45 -16.12
C VAL A 118 10.16 9.56 -16.56
N LYS A 119 8.87 9.27 -16.76
CA LYS A 119 7.91 10.22 -17.31
C LYS A 119 7.91 11.57 -16.57
N TYR A 120 7.98 11.53 -15.24
CA TYR A 120 7.92 12.71 -14.35
C TYR A 120 9.27 13.04 -13.72
N ILE A 121 10.38 12.49 -14.22
CA ILE A 121 11.73 12.73 -13.71
C ILE A 121 12.47 13.62 -14.68
N ASP A 122 13.09 14.66 -14.12
CA ASP A 122 13.86 15.67 -14.89
C ASP A 122 15.36 15.66 -14.57
N ASP A 123 15.78 14.96 -13.53
CA ASP A 123 17.18 14.80 -13.13
C ASP A 123 17.73 13.47 -13.66
N PRO A 124 18.82 13.47 -14.46
CA PRO A 124 19.41 12.25 -15.01
C PRO A 124 19.94 11.26 -13.95
N ALA A 125 20.45 11.73 -12.83
CA ALA A 125 20.94 10.87 -11.74
C ALA A 125 19.79 10.17 -11.04
N VAL A 126 18.71 10.90 -10.75
CA VAL A 126 17.47 10.35 -10.19
C VAL A 126 16.82 9.34 -11.18
N ALA A 127 16.84 9.66 -12.47
CA ALA A 127 16.32 8.76 -13.50
C ALA A 127 17.12 7.44 -13.58
N GLU A 128 18.44 7.51 -13.47
CA GLU A 128 19.32 6.32 -13.46
C GLU A 128 18.95 5.37 -12.29
N GLU A 129 18.81 5.91 -11.08
CA GLU A 129 18.43 5.13 -9.90
C GLU A 129 17.03 4.52 -10.06
N ALA A 130 16.06 5.31 -10.53
CA ALA A 130 14.69 4.85 -10.75
C ALA A 130 14.62 3.72 -11.80
N ILE A 131 15.35 3.85 -12.91
CA ILE A 131 15.43 2.83 -13.97
C ILE A 131 16.02 1.53 -13.41
N LYS A 132 17.15 1.58 -12.71
CA LYS A 132 17.80 0.41 -12.10
C LYS A 132 16.87 -0.28 -11.11
N ARG A 133 16.18 0.48 -10.27
CA ARG A 133 15.20 -0.03 -9.32
C ARG A 133 14.04 -0.72 -10.04
N THR A 134 13.46 -0.09 -11.05
CA THR A 134 12.37 -0.67 -11.85
C THR A 134 12.81 -1.95 -12.55
N GLN A 135 14.01 -1.98 -13.14
CA GLN A 135 14.56 -3.21 -13.75
C GLN A 135 14.64 -4.36 -12.74
N LYS A 136 15.11 -4.08 -11.52
CA LYS A 136 15.20 -5.10 -10.44
C LYS A 136 13.80 -5.63 -10.08
N ILE A 137 12.83 -4.75 -9.91
CA ILE A 137 11.44 -5.13 -9.60
C ILE A 137 10.82 -5.96 -10.72
N LEU A 138 10.94 -5.52 -11.97
CA LEU A 138 10.42 -6.27 -13.13
C LEU A 138 11.09 -7.64 -13.27
N LYS A 139 12.39 -7.75 -12.98
CA LYS A 139 13.09 -9.04 -12.97
C LYS A 139 12.55 -9.97 -11.88
N LEU A 140 12.27 -9.47 -10.68
CA LEU A 140 11.62 -10.24 -9.61
C LEU A 140 10.24 -10.74 -10.05
N ARG A 141 9.43 -9.88 -10.71
CA ARG A 141 8.12 -10.27 -11.25
C ARG A 141 8.22 -11.36 -12.32
N ALA A 142 9.19 -11.22 -13.25
CA ALA A 142 9.40 -12.17 -14.35
C ALA A 142 9.85 -13.57 -13.88
N GLN A 143 10.43 -13.69 -12.69
CA GLN A 143 10.80 -14.99 -12.10
C GLN A 143 9.58 -15.84 -11.74
N GLY A 144 8.41 -15.26 -11.74
CA GLY A 144 7.17 -15.93 -11.37
C GLY A 144 7.10 -16.26 -9.87
N GLY A 145 5.94 -16.63 -9.41
CA GLY A 145 5.71 -17.00 -8.02
C GLY A 145 4.32 -16.57 -7.56
N LYS A 146 3.87 -17.14 -6.44
CA LYS A 146 2.65 -16.65 -5.79
C LYS A 146 2.93 -15.26 -5.20
N MET A 147 1.95 -14.37 -5.31
CA MET A 147 1.97 -13.07 -4.64
C MET A 147 2.26 -13.26 -3.14
N LYS A 148 3.23 -12.49 -2.61
CA LYS A 148 3.55 -12.52 -1.18
C LYS A 148 2.36 -12.00 -0.38
N LYS A 149 2.10 -12.60 0.78
CA LYS A 149 0.87 -12.38 1.57
C LYS A 149 0.81 -11.06 2.34
N LEU A 150 1.83 -10.21 2.32
CA LEU A 150 1.81 -8.89 2.97
C LEU A 150 1.34 -7.83 1.99
N GLY A 151 0.31 -7.07 2.37
CA GLY A 151 -0.18 -5.90 1.64
C GLY A 151 0.13 -4.61 2.40
N PHE A 152 0.45 -3.55 1.66
CA PHE A 152 0.69 -2.21 2.18
C PHE A 152 -0.65 -1.49 2.39
N GLY A 153 -1.12 -1.41 3.64
CA GLY A 153 -2.33 -0.67 4.01
C GLY A 153 -2.04 0.83 4.12
N MET A 154 -2.68 1.63 3.29
CA MET A 154 -2.45 3.08 3.21
C MET A 154 -3.38 3.90 4.13
N MET A 155 -3.95 3.27 5.17
CA MET A 155 -4.77 3.94 6.19
C MET A 155 -3.93 4.59 7.30
N ARG A 156 -2.66 4.22 7.44
CA ARG A 156 -1.77 4.66 8.54
C ARG A 156 -0.41 5.08 8.00
N LEU A 157 -0.42 5.96 6.99
CA LEU A 157 0.80 6.50 6.40
C LEU A 157 1.58 7.35 7.41
N PRO A 158 2.91 7.51 7.24
CA PRO A 158 3.71 8.43 8.03
C PRO A 158 3.17 9.87 7.92
N LEU A 159 3.12 10.56 9.04
CA LEU A 159 2.67 11.95 9.13
C LEU A 159 3.80 12.84 9.62
N LEU A 160 3.86 14.10 9.15
CA LEU A 160 4.76 15.13 9.64
C LEU A 160 4.22 15.82 10.91
N SER A 161 2.88 15.80 11.09
CA SER A 161 2.20 16.36 12.25
C SER A 161 1.01 15.48 12.69
N SER A 162 0.18 15.95 13.60
CA SER A 162 -1.07 15.30 13.99
C SER A 162 -2.19 15.41 12.94
N ASP A 163 -2.05 16.30 11.95
CA ASP A 163 -3.00 16.44 10.84
C ASP A 163 -2.92 15.20 9.93
N GLN A 164 -4.07 14.57 9.70
CA GLN A 164 -4.15 13.36 8.87
C GLN A 164 -3.80 13.60 7.39
N LYS A 165 -3.81 14.86 6.94
CA LYS A 165 -3.44 15.26 5.57
C LYS A 165 -1.95 15.57 5.42
N ASP A 166 -1.25 15.80 6.53
CA ASP A 166 0.16 16.19 6.54
C ASP A 166 1.07 14.95 6.41
N ILE A 167 1.01 14.33 5.24
CA ILE A 167 1.70 13.07 4.93
C ILE A 167 3.19 13.34 4.67
N ASP A 168 4.06 12.53 5.28
CA ASP A 168 5.49 12.47 4.96
C ASP A 168 5.74 11.72 3.64
N PHE A 169 5.60 12.43 2.53
CA PHE A 169 5.80 11.87 1.19
C PHE A 169 7.21 11.29 0.99
N GLU A 170 8.22 11.87 1.62
CA GLU A 170 9.60 11.38 1.49
C GLU A 170 9.73 9.98 2.10
N GLN A 171 9.20 9.81 3.31
CA GLN A 171 9.21 8.52 3.99
C GLN A 171 8.32 7.50 3.27
N VAL A 172 7.12 7.90 2.81
CA VAL A 172 6.25 7.01 2.01
C VAL A 172 6.96 6.54 0.73
N ASN A 173 7.67 7.44 0.04
CA ASN A 173 8.45 7.08 -1.15
C ASN A 173 9.49 5.99 -0.85
N LYS A 174 10.26 6.14 0.24
CA LYS A 174 11.25 5.13 0.67
C LYS A 174 10.58 3.80 1.01
N MET A 175 9.46 3.85 1.73
CA MET A 175 8.71 2.65 2.09
C MET A 175 8.14 1.91 0.86
N VAL A 176 7.61 2.63 -0.12
CA VAL A 176 7.14 2.05 -1.38
C VAL A 176 8.29 1.40 -2.16
N ASP A 177 9.44 2.08 -2.23
CA ASP A 177 10.63 1.57 -2.90
C ASP A 177 11.09 0.25 -2.30
N GLU A 178 11.26 0.18 -0.97
CA GLU A 178 11.69 -1.03 -0.27
C GLU A 178 10.66 -2.15 -0.40
N PHE A 179 9.38 -1.86 -0.26
CA PHE A 179 8.31 -2.84 -0.40
C PHE A 179 8.33 -3.55 -1.75
N LEU A 180 8.46 -2.79 -2.83
CA LEU A 180 8.53 -3.32 -4.19
C LEU A 180 9.86 -4.08 -4.44
N LEU A 181 10.99 -3.56 -3.94
CA LEU A 181 12.32 -4.19 -4.09
C LEU A 181 12.41 -5.55 -3.38
N HIS A 182 11.64 -5.76 -2.30
CA HIS A 182 11.52 -7.03 -1.61
C HIS A 182 10.46 -7.96 -2.23
N GLY A 183 9.88 -7.57 -3.38
CA GLY A 183 8.96 -8.39 -4.16
C GLY A 183 7.54 -8.44 -3.61
N PHE A 184 7.15 -7.54 -2.72
CA PHE A 184 5.76 -7.30 -2.37
C PHE A 184 5.10 -6.40 -3.42
N GLU A 185 3.76 -6.44 -3.55
CA GLU A 185 3.12 -5.77 -4.69
C GLU A 185 1.73 -5.22 -4.42
N TYR A 186 1.09 -5.59 -3.33
CA TYR A 186 -0.31 -5.25 -3.06
C TYR A 186 -0.40 -3.99 -2.20
N PHE A 187 -1.11 -2.97 -2.70
CA PHE A 187 -1.38 -1.70 -2.01
C PHE A 187 -2.88 -1.52 -1.85
N ASP A 188 -3.31 -1.15 -0.63
CA ASP A 188 -4.71 -0.99 -0.27
C ASP A 188 -5.00 0.42 0.23
N THR A 189 -5.80 1.17 -0.52
CA THR A 189 -6.30 2.49 -0.13
C THR A 189 -7.83 2.50 -0.04
N ALA A 190 -8.42 3.63 0.30
CA ALA A 190 -9.85 3.86 0.25
C ALA A 190 -10.16 5.35 0.18
N TRP A 191 -11.37 5.67 -0.28
CA TRP A 191 -11.91 7.01 -0.48
C TRP A 191 -11.68 7.96 0.69
N MET A 192 -11.95 7.50 1.93
CA MET A 192 -11.93 8.34 3.12
C MET A 192 -10.60 8.32 3.89
N TYR A 193 -9.62 7.47 3.52
CA TYR A 193 -8.38 7.39 4.26
C TYR A 193 -7.61 8.70 4.21
N HIS A 194 -7.03 9.09 5.35
CA HIS A 194 -6.32 10.37 5.51
C HIS A 194 -7.16 11.56 5.02
N GLU A 195 -8.40 11.61 5.45
CA GLU A 195 -9.35 12.68 5.07
C GLU A 195 -9.37 12.91 3.55
N HIS A 196 -9.55 11.83 2.80
CA HIS A 196 -9.61 11.77 1.33
C HIS A 196 -8.30 12.01 0.57
N THR A 197 -7.12 11.99 1.24
CA THR A 197 -5.82 12.23 0.59
C THR A 197 -5.05 10.96 0.24
N SER A 198 -5.34 9.80 0.86
CA SER A 198 -4.60 8.55 0.64
C SER A 198 -4.55 8.09 -0.82
N GLU A 199 -5.62 8.28 -1.60
CA GLU A 199 -5.65 7.97 -3.04
C GLU A 199 -4.72 8.89 -3.85
N ILE A 200 -4.57 10.15 -3.43
CA ILE A 200 -3.59 11.09 -4.01
C ILE A 200 -2.16 10.65 -3.68
N VAL A 201 -1.92 10.20 -2.45
CA VAL A 201 -0.61 9.66 -2.04
C VAL A 201 -0.26 8.42 -2.87
N ALA A 202 -1.21 7.51 -3.11
CA ALA A 202 -1.01 6.37 -4.00
C ALA A 202 -0.60 6.83 -5.42
N ARG A 203 -1.19 7.90 -5.94
CA ARG A 203 -0.78 8.49 -7.23
C ARG A 203 0.65 8.99 -7.19
N GLU A 204 0.99 9.84 -6.20
CA GLU A 204 2.28 10.52 -6.15
C GLU A 204 3.43 9.55 -5.82
N CYS A 205 3.23 8.67 -4.83
CA CYS A 205 4.30 7.81 -4.32
C CYS A 205 4.44 6.47 -5.06
N LEU A 206 3.40 6.01 -5.74
CA LEU A 206 3.40 4.71 -6.41
C LEU A 206 3.17 4.85 -7.92
N VAL A 207 2.00 5.35 -8.36
CA VAL A 207 1.56 5.29 -9.75
C VAL A 207 2.42 6.15 -10.69
N LYS A 208 2.85 7.33 -10.24
CA LYS A 208 3.74 8.21 -11.02
C LYS A 208 5.18 7.71 -11.09
N ARG A 209 5.58 6.83 -10.18
CA ARG A 209 6.97 6.40 -10.01
C ARG A 209 7.27 5.03 -10.61
N TYR A 210 6.25 4.19 -10.76
CA TYR A 210 6.40 2.80 -11.18
C TYR A 210 5.46 2.42 -12.31
N PRO A 211 5.93 1.60 -13.27
CA PRO A 211 5.08 0.98 -14.28
C PRO A 211 3.95 0.17 -13.64
N ARG A 212 2.79 0.15 -14.31
CA ARG A 212 1.56 -0.46 -13.78
C ARG A 212 1.69 -1.95 -13.44
N GLU A 213 2.57 -2.66 -14.13
CA GLU A 213 2.88 -4.08 -13.89
C GLU A 213 3.71 -4.34 -12.62
N CYS A 214 4.29 -3.31 -12.01
CA CYS A 214 5.08 -3.46 -10.79
C CYS A 214 4.23 -3.67 -9.53
N PHE A 215 2.93 -3.32 -9.56
CA PHE A 215 2.08 -3.32 -8.36
C PHE A 215 0.63 -3.71 -8.65
N LYS A 216 -0.08 -4.06 -7.57
CA LYS A 216 -1.52 -4.24 -7.52
C LYS A 216 -2.12 -3.16 -6.63
N LEU A 217 -3.13 -2.46 -7.12
CA LEU A 217 -3.79 -1.38 -6.40
C LEU A 217 -5.25 -1.75 -6.11
N ALA A 218 -5.62 -1.63 -4.84
CA ALA A 218 -6.98 -1.78 -4.36
C ALA A 218 -7.52 -0.44 -3.86
N THR A 219 -8.79 -0.12 -4.18
CA THR A 219 -9.57 0.92 -3.53
C THR A 219 -11.01 0.46 -3.29
N LYS A 220 -11.84 1.29 -2.66
CA LYS A 220 -13.13 0.87 -2.16
C LYS A 220 -14.21 1.91 -2.45
N LEU A 221 -15.39 1.45 -2.92
CA LEU A 221 -16.60 2.27 -3.06
C LEU A 221 -17.20 2.54 -1.68
N PRO A 222 -17.29 3.79 -1.22
CA PRO A 222 -17.86 4.14 0.08
C PRO A 222 -19.39 4.05 0.04
N VAL A 223 -19.95 2.84 0.20
CA VAL A 223 -21.40 2.59 0.08
C VAL A 223 -22.23 3.39 1.06
N PHE A 224 -21.67 3.71 2.23
CA PHE A 224 -22.30 4.55 3.26
C PHE A 224 -22.42 6.04 2.88
N SER A 225 -21.78 6.47 1.79
CA SER A 225 -21.84 7.85 1.27
C SER A 225 -22.75 7.99 0.05
N LEU A 226 -23.36 6.91 -0.42
CA LEU A 226 -24.23 6.95 -1.60
C LEU A 226 -25.58 7.58 -1.24
N THR A 227 -26.05 8.46 -2.13
CA THR A 227 -27.37 9.08 -2.04
C THR A 227 -28.27 8.67 -3.22
N CYS A 228 -27.67 8.18 -4.30
CA CYS A 228 -28.33 7.62 -5.48
C CYS A 228 -27.40 6.68 -6.24
N ALA A 229 -27.92 5.93 -7.20
CA ALA A 229 -27.13 4.97 -7.99
C ALA A 229 -26.05 5.65 -8.85
N GLU A 230 -26.31 6.87 -9.34
CA GLU A 230 -25.37 7.64 -10.18
C GLU A 230 -24.10 8.05 -9.43
N ASP A 231 -24.15 8.13 -8.11
CA ASP A 231 -22.98 8.49 -7.29
C ASP A 231 -21.87 7.44 -7.41
N MET A 232 -22.21 6.17 -7.61
CA MET A 232 -21.23 5.10 -7.78
C MET A 232 -20.27 5.37 -8.95
N GLN A 233 -20.80 5.79 -10.11
CA GLN A 233 -19.97 6.11 -11.27
C GLN A 233 -19.13 7.37 -11.03
N LYS A 234 -19.71 8.42 -10.46
CA LYS A 234 -18.99 9.67 -10.15
C LYS A 234 -17.83 9.42 -9.20
N ILE A 235 -18.06 8.65 -8.13
CA ILE A 235 -17.01 8.27 -7.15
C ILE A 235 -15.93 7.45 -7.82
N PHE A 236 -16.28 6.44 -8.62
CA PHE A 236 -15.32 5.62 -9.33
C PHE A 236 -14.42 6.46 -10.27
N ASP A 237 -15.01 7.36 -11.04
CA ASP A 237 -14.26 8.23 -11.96
C ASP A 237 -13.32 9.18 -11.19
N GLU A 238 -13.77 9.69 -10.04
CA GLU A 238 -12.92 10.51 -9.18
C GLU A 238 -11.81 9.71 -8.54
N GLN A 239 -12.03 8.47 -8.11
CA GLN A 239 -11.01 7.56 -7.61
C GLN A 239 -9.95 7.27 -8.67
N CYS A 240 -10.35 6.99 -9.91
CA CYS A 240 -9.43 6.85 -11.04
C CYS A 240 -8.56 8.10 -11.22
N LYS A 241 -9.18 9.29 -11.16
CA LYS A 241 -8.47 10.58 -11.25
C LYS A 241 -7.53 10.81 -10.08
N LYS A 242 -7.98 10.57 -8.84
CA LYS A 242 -7.17 10.74 -7.62
C LYS A 242 -5.97 9.79 -7.63
N CYS A 243 -6.18 8.52 -7.95
CA CYS A 243 -5.11 7.53 -8.03
C CYS A 243 -4.26 7.64 -9.31
N GLY A 244 -4.74 8.33 -10.35
CA GLY A 244 -4.03 8.46 -11.63
C GLY A 244 -3.98 7.15 -12.43
N VAL A 245 -5.00 6.30 -12.35
CA VAL A 245 -5.07 4.99 -13.00
C VAL A 245 -6.31 4.87 -13.88
N GLU A 246 -6.23 4.01 -14.89
CA GLU A 246 -7.37 3.68 -15.77
C GLU A 246 -8.18 2.49 -15.26
N TYR A 247 -7.60 1.67 -14.38
CA TYR A 247 -8.23 0.51 -13.77
C TYR A 247 -7.64 0.20 -12.39
N PHE A 248 -8.43 -0.49 -11.55
CA PHE A 248 -7.95 -1.08 -10.29
C PHE A 248 -7.80 -2.60 -10.41
N ASP A 249 -6.80 -3.18 -9.73
CA ASP A 249 -6.68 -4.64 -9.66
C ASP A 249 -7.76 -5.24 -8.74
N TYR A 250 -8.04 -4.58 -7.62
CA TYR A 250 -9.05 -5.00 -6.65
C TYR A 250 -9.97 -3.81 -6.33
N TYR A 251 -11.26 -4.06 -6.37
CA TYR A 251 -12.27 -3.06 -6.03
C TYR A 251 -13.26 -3.64 -5.03
N LEU A 252 -13.49 -2.94 -3.92
CA LEU A 252 -14.31 -3.43 -2.83
C LEU A 252 -15.54 -2.54 -2.63
N LEU A 253 -16.68 -3.15 -2.31
CA LEU A 253 -17.74 -2.42 -1.64
C LEU A 253 -17.30 -2.22 -0.18
N HIS A 254 -17.23 -0.96 0.28
CA HIS A 254 -16.58 -0.61 1.54
C HIS A 254 -17.51 -0.76 2.72
N ASN A 255 -17.06 -1.50 3.76
CA ASN A 255 -17.67 -1.53 5.09
C ASN A 255 -19.11 -2.08 5.11
N LEU A 256 -19.38 -3.19 4.39
CA LEU A 256 -20.70 -3.78 4.40
C LEU A 256 -21.07 -4.26 5.82
N ASN A 257 -22.20 -3.78 6.28
CA ASN A 257 -22.81 -4.08 7.56
C ASN A 257 -24.33 -3.98 7.46
N LYS A 258 -25.03 -4.29 8.53
CA LYS A 258 -26.50 -4.26 8.59
C LYS A 258 -27.10 -2.89 8.22
N GLY A 259 -26.42 -1.80 8.56
CA GLY A 259 -26.90 -0.43 8.29
C GLY A 259 -26.78 -0.05 6.81
N ASP A 260 -25.68 -0.44 6.19
CA ASP A 260 -25.36 -0.02 4.80
C ASP A 260 -25.86 -1.01 3.74
N TYR A 261 -26.10 -2.27 4.09
CA TYR A 261 -26.52 -3.29 3.12
C TYR A 261 -27.85 -2.97 2.39
N PRO A 262 -28.86 -2.34 3.02
CA PRO A 262 -30.05 -1.91 2.29
C PRO A 262 -29.74 -0.95 1.12
N ALA A 263 -28.84 0.01 1.28
CA ALA A 263 -28.44 0.92 0.21
C ALA A 263 -27.66 0.18 -0.90
N VAL A 264 -26.84 -0.81 -0.53
CA VAL A 264 -26.15 -1.69 -1.49
C VAL A 264 -27.14 -2.43 -2.39
N GLN A 265 -28.26 -2.89 -1.81
CA GLN A 265 -29.33 -3.58 -2.55
C GLN A 265 -30.15 -2.59 -3.39
N GLU A 266 -30.55 -1.45 -2.82
CA GLU A 266 -31.37 -0.41 -3.49
C GLU A 266 -30.66 0.13 -4.74
N TYR A 267 -29.36 0.42 -4.65
CA TYR A 267 -28.59 0.99 -5.76
C TYR A 267 -27.89 -0.08 -6.62
N ASP A 268 -28.08 -1.37 -6.30
CA ASP A 268 -27.47 -2.52 -6.98
C ASP A 268 -25.94 -2.40 -7.16
N ALA A 269 -25.25 -2.13 -6.04
CA ALA A 269 -23.80 -1.90 -6.07
C ALA A 269 -22.97 -3.12 -6.56
N PHE A 270 -23.48 -4.34 -6.40
CA PHE A 270 -22.86 -5.54 -6.97
C PHE A 270 -23.00 -5.59 -8.49
N ALA A 271 -24.13 -5.17 -9.08
CA ALA A 271 -24.27 -5.06 -10.53
C ALA A 271 -23.34 -3.99 -11.09
N PHE A 272 -23.18 -2.88 -10.39
CA PHE A 272 -22.20 -1.84 -10.76
C PHE A 272 -20.77 -2.41 -10.79
N ALA A 273 -20.34 -3.17 -9.76
CA ALA A 273 -19.03 -3.81 -9.75
C ALA A 273 -18.86 -4.82 -10.90
N ARG A 274 -19.89 -5.64 -11.20
CA ARG A 274 -19.89 -6.56 -12.37
C ARG A 274 -19.71 -5.80 -13.69
N LYS A 275 -20.43 -4.67 -13.85
CA LYS A 275 -20.30 -3.80 -15.02
C LYS A 275 -18.87 -3.29 -15.19
N LEU A 276 -18.28 -2.70 -14.14
CA LEU A 276 -16.90 -2.22 -14.17
C LEU A 276 -15.91 -3.33 -14.54
N LYS A 277 -16.13 -4.55 -14.04
CA LYS A 277 -15.29 -5.70 -14.38
C LYS A 277 -15.44 -6.10 -15.85
N ALA A 278 -16.65 -6.15 -16.38
CA ALA A 278 -16.91 -6.42 -17.79
C ALA A 278 -16.28 -5.37 -18.73
N GLU A 279 -16.24 -4.12 -18.30
CA GLU A 279 -15.58 -3.00 -19.01
C GLU A 279 -14.05 -3.00 -18.85
N GLY A 280 -13.46 -3.91 -18.07
CA GLY A 280 -12.04 -3.98 -17.80
C GLY A 280 -11.51 -2.88 -16.86
N LYS A 281 -12.40 -2.12 -16.23
CA LYS A 281 -12.10 -1.04 -15.30
C LYS A 281 -11.65 -1.54 -13.92
N ILE A 282 -12.01 -2.76 -13.58
CA ILE A 282 -11.50 -3.49 -12.40
C ILE A 282 -11.18 -4.92 -12.79
N LYS A 283 -10.19 -5.54 -12.12
CA LYS A 283 -9.80 -6.94 -12.39
C LYS A 283 -10.57 -7.92 -11.50
N HIS A 284 -10.65 -7.59 -10.21
CA HIS A 284 -11.33 -8.39 -9.19
C HIS A 284 -12.22 -7.49 -8.34
N TYR A 285 -13.39 -8.01 -7.93
CA TYR A 285 -14.23 -7.31 -6.97
C TYR A 285 -14.65 -8.21 -5.81
N GLY A 286 -14.86 -7.58 -4.68
CA GLY A 286 -15.31 -8.16 -3.44
C GLY A 286 -15.84 -7.08 -2.52
N PHE A 287 -15.82 -7.33 -1.23
CA PHE A 287 -16.26 -6.34 -0.24
C PHE A 287 -15.50 -6.46 1.08
N SER A 288 -15.42 -5.39 1.84
CA SER A 288 -15.02 -5.43 3.25
C SER A 288 -16.26 -5.52 4.13
N PHE A 289 -16.14 -6.28 5.21
CA PHE A 289 -17.28 -6.69 6.02
C PHE A 289 -17.02 -6.49 7.52
N HIS A 290 -18.04 -5.94 8.24
CA HIS A 290 -17.96 -5.60 9.65
C HIS A 290 -19.28 -5.88 10.37
N ASP A 291 -19.80 -7.10 10.30
CA ASP A 291 -21.06 -7.48 10.96
C ASP A 291 -21.06 -8.98 11.32
N THR A 292 -22.22 -9.54 11.57
CA THR A 292 -22.42 -10.93 11.99
C THR A 292 -22.17 -11.93 10.87
N PRO A 293 -21.74 -13.17 11.19
CA PRO A 293 -21.56 -14.24 10.20
C PRO A 293 -22.85 -14.59 9.46
N GLN A 294 -24.02 -14.39 10.06
CA GLN A 294 -25.32 -14.62 9.42
C GLN A 294 -25.55 -13.65 8.26
N LEU A 295 -25.23 -12.37 8.44
CA LEU A 295 -25.31 -11.41 7.35
C LEU A 295 -24.29 -11.71 6.25
N LEU A 296 -23.07 -12.10 6.63
CA LEU A 296 -22.04 -12.50 5.66
C LEU A 296 -22.49 -13.70 4.81
N ASP A 297 -23.06 -14.72 5.46
CA ASP A 297 -23.59 -15.92 4.77
C ASP A 297 -24.70 -15.56 3.80
N ARG A 298 -25.60 -14.65 4.19
CA ARG A 298 -26.64 -14.10 3.34
C ARG A 298 -26.07 -13.38 2.12
N ILE A 299 -25.14 -12.42 2.33
CA ILE A 299 -24.54 -11.64 1.23
C ILE A 299 -23.83 -12.57 0.24
N LEU A 300 -23.05 -13.54 0.71
CA LEU A 300 -22.33 -14.48 -0.15
C LEU A 300 -23.25 -15.47 -0.86
N THR A 301 -24.44 -15.74 -0.32
CA THR A 301 -25.47 -16.53 -0.97
C THR A 301 -26.18 -15.73 -2.07
N GLU A 302 -26.51 -14.45 -1.81
CA GLU A 302 -27.16 -13.55 -2.77
C GLU A 302 -26.19 -13.13 -3.90
N HIS A 303 -24.88 -13.01 -3.59
CA HIS A 303 -23.84 -12.59 -4.53
C HIS A 303 -22.67 -13.58 -4.61
N PRO A 304 -22.91 -14.80 -5.14
CA PRO A 304 -21.88 -15.84 -5.21
C PRO A 304 -20.74 -15.55 -6.16
N ASP A 305 -20.86 -14.52 -6.98
CA ASP A 305 -19.88 -14.02 -7.94
C ASP A 305 -18.89 -12.99 -7.33
N ALA A 306 -19.12 -12.52 -6.11
CA ALA A 306 -18.09 -11.80 -5.35
C ALA A 306 -16.87 -12.70 -5.16
N GLU A 307 -15.68 -12.21 -5.56
CA GLU A 307 -14.50 -13.08 -5.71
C GLU A 307 -13.72 -13.26 -4.41
N PHE A 308 -13.82 -12.34 -3.49
CA PHE A 308 -13.13 -12.36 -2.20
C PHE A 308 -13.88 -11.52 -1.16
N VAL A 309 -13.52 -11.71 0.11
CA VAL A 309 -14.00 -10.89 1.22
C VAL A 309 -12.82 -10.34 2.02
N GLN A 310 -12.94 -9.11 2.51
CA GLN A 310 -11.98 -8.52 3.44
C GLN A 310 -12.57 -8.53 4.85
N LEU A 311 -11.90 -9.24 5.77
CA LEU A 311 -12.38 -9.49 7.14
C LEU A 311 -11.37 -8.96 8.16
N GLN A 312 -11.88 -8.46 9.30
CA GLN A 312 -11.06 -8.16 10.45
C GLN A 312 -10.67 -9.46 11.15
N ILE A 313 -9.38 -9.79 11.16
CA ILE A 313 -8.86 -11.00 11.79
C ILE A 313 -7.56 -10.72 12.53
N ASN A 314 -7.58 -10.96 13.85
CA ASN A 314 -6.41 -11.04 14.70
C ASN A 314 -6.67 -12.01 15.86
N TYR A 315 -5.64 -12.42 16.56
CA TYR A 315 -5.77 -13.44 17.60
C TYR A 315 -6.57 -12.98 18.84
N LEU A 316 -6.67 -11.66 19.09
CA LEU A 316 -7.45 -11.14 20.22
C LEU A 316 -8.95 -11.17 19.92
N ASP A 317 -9.33 -10.87 18.67
CA ASP A 317 -10.71 -10.84 18.20
C ASP A 317 -11.21 -12.19 17.69
N TRP A 318 -10.34 -13.20 17.63
CA TRP A 318 -10.63 -14.50 17.03
C TRP A 318 -11.93 -15.13 17.55
N GLU A 319 -12.11 -15.11 18.87
CA GLU A 319 -13.31 -15.62 19.57
C GLU A 319 -14.12 -14.50 20.24
N SER A 320 -13.98 -13.25 19.76
CA SER A 320 -14.75 -12.12 20.27
C SER A 320 -16.20 -12.22 19.84
N GLU A 321 -17.14 -12.05 20.77
CA GLU A 321 -18.58 -12.01 20.47
C GLU A 321 -18.96 -10.79 19.61
N GLY A 322 -18.23 -9.67 19.74
CA GLY A 322 -18.51 -8.44 18.99
C GLY A 322 -18.01 -8.48 17.54
N VAL A 323 -16.79 -8.97 17.31
CA VAL A 323 -16.17 -9.00 15.97
C VAL A 323 -16.43 -10.32 15.24
N GLN A 324 -16.50 -11.43 15.99
CA GLN A 324 -16.78 -12.79 15.49
C GLN A 324 -15.85 -13.23 14.33
N SER A 325 -14.56 -12.86 14.40
CA SER A 325 -13.57 -13.10 13.32
C SER A 325 -13.55 -14.56 12.84
N LYS A 326 -13.55 -15.52 13.78
CA LYS A 326 -13.54 -16.95 13.48
C LYS A 326 -14.79 -17.36 12.69
N ASN A 327 -15.97 -16.99 13.18
CA ASN A 327 -17.23 -17.36 12.56
C ASN A 327 -17.36 -16.76 11.15
N CYS A 328 -16.95 -15.50 10.95
CA CYS A 328 -16.93 -14.86 9.64
C CYS A 328 -15.92 -15.56 8.69
N TRP A 329 -14.75 -15.95 9.19
CA TRP A 329 -13.78 -16.73 8.43
C TRP A 329 -14.33 -18.09 8.03
N GLU A 330 -15.01 -18.81 8.93
CA GLU A 330 -15.67 -20.10 8.63
C GLU A 330 -16.74 -19.94 7.53
N VAL A 331 -17.53 -18.87 7.57
CA VAL A 331 -18.51 -18.55 6.51
C VAL A 331 -17.80 -18.30 5.17
N ALA A 332 -16.75 -17.50 5.15
CA ALA A 332 -15.99 -17.28 3.92
C ALA A 332 -15.43 -18.59 3.35
N ARG A 333 -14.93 -19.49 4.22
CA ARG A 333 -14.46 -20.83 3.83
C ARG A 333 -15.59 -21.73 3.29
N LYS A 334 -16.77 -21.72 3.92
CA LYS A 334 -17.98 -22.43 3.45
C LYS A 334 -18.33 -22.03 2.01
N HIS A 335 -18.24 -20.74 1.70
CA HIS A 335 -18.51 -20.21 0.35
C HIS A 335 -17.28 -20.26 -0.59
N ASN A 336 -16.17 -20.89 -0.19
CA ASN A 336 -14.91 -20.96 -0.93
C ASN A 336 -14.35 -19.58 -1.33
N LYS A 337 -14.56 -18.55 -0.50
CA LYS A 337 -14.06 -17.21 -0.78
C LYS A 337 -12.67 -17.03 -0.19
N PRO A 338 -11.69 -16.58 -1.01
CA PRO A 338 -10.42 -16.09 -0.53
C PRO A 338 -10.61 -14.89 0.42
N VAL A 339 -9.75 -14.79 1.43
CA VAL A 339 -9.85 -13.75 2.46
C VAL A 339 -8.65 -12.80 2.38
N ILE A 340 -8.93 -11.51 2.36
CA ILE A 340 -8.00 -10.44 2.71
C ILE A 340 -8.21 -10.12 4.19
N VAL A 341 -7.13 -10.06 4.97
CA VAL A 341 -7.20 -9.70 6.39
C VAL A 341 -6.90 -8.23 6.57
N MET A 342 -7.78 -7.52 7.27
CA MET A 342 -7.55 -6.18 7.81
C MET A 342 -7.40 -6.25 9.33
N GLU A 343 -6.77 -5.24 9.94
CA GLU A 343 -6.52 -5.10 11.37
C GLU A 343 -5.79 -6.30 12.02
N PRO A 344 -4.76 -6.88 11.38
CA PRO A 344 -4.04 -8.03 11.95
C PRO A 344 -3.36 -7.68 13.28
N VAL A 345 -2.95 -6.43 13.47
CA VAL A 345 -2.34 -5.92 14.71
C VAL A 345 -3.30 -5.04 15.54
N LYS A 346 -4.60 -5.04 15.20
CA LYS A 346 -5.67 -4.34 15.94
C LYS A 346 -5.33 -2.87 16.24
N GLY A 347 -5.10 -2.09 15.17
CA GLY A 347 -4.77 -0.67 15.28
C GLY A 347 -3.46 -0.36 16.01
N GLY A 348 -2.56 -1.34 16.14
CA GLY A 348 -1.31 -1.22 16.87
C GLY A 348 -1.35 -1.82 18.29
N THR A 349 -2.53 -2.14 18.84
CA THR A 349 -2.67 -2.75 20.17
C THR A 349 -1.83 -4.03 20.32
N LEU A 350 -1.73 -4.83 19.26
CA LEU A 350 -0.97 -6.08 19.25
C LEU A 350 0.50 -5.89 18.81
N ALA A 351 0.94 -4.66 18.60
CA ALA A 351 2.35 -4.32 18.37
C ALA A 351 3.07 -3.98 19.68
N LYS A 352 2.33 -3.49 20.70
CA LYS A 352 2.83 -3.25 22.05
C LYS A 352 1.90 -3.94 23.04
N VAL A 353 2.34 -5.07 23.56
CA VAL A 353 1.58 -5.87 24.53
C VAL A 353 2.15 -5.67 25.93
N PRO A 354 1.40 -6.01 27.02
CA PRO A 354 1.92 -5.99 28.37
C PRO A 354 3.20 -6.82 28.53
N ALA A 355 4.10 -6.43 29.43
CA ALA A 355 5.40 -7.06 29.64
C ALA A 355 5.31 -8.58 29.87
N ASP A 356 4.30 -9.03 30.64
CA ASP A 356 4.08 -10.46 30.90
C ASP A 356 3.69 -11.21 29.62
N ALA A 357 2.90 -10.57 28.74
CA ALA A 357 2.53 -11.12 27.44
C ALA A 357 3.73 -11.16 26.48
N GLU A 358 4.55 -10.10 26.44
CA GLU A 358 5.81 -10.07 25.66
C GLU A 358 6.78 -11.13 26.16
N GLY A 359 6.92 -11.32 27.49
CA GLY A 359 7.75 -12.37 28.07
C GLY A 359 7.39 -13.77 27.57
N LEU A 360 6.08 -14.06 27.40
CA LEU A 360 5.63 -15.34 26.83
C LEU A 360 6.07 -15.52 25.36
N PHE A 361 6.00 -14.47 24.57
CA PHE A 361 6.50 -14.51 23.18
C PHE A 361 8.00 -14.71 23.11
N ARG A 362 8.76 -13.94 23.89
CA ARG A 362 10.23 -14.02 23.92
C ARG A 362 10.76 -15.36 24.43
N ALA A 363 10.04 -16.03 25.34
CA ALA A 363 10.39 -17.34 25.84
C ALA A 363 10.38 -18.43 24.74
N VAL A 364 9.51 -18.28 23.73
CA VAL A 364 9.40 -19.25 22.62
C VAL A 364 10.22 -18.81 21.41
N ARG A 365 10.19 -17.53 21.05
CA ARG A 365 10.91 -16.97 19.90
C ARG A 365 11.52 -15.61 20.25
N PRO A 366 12.71 -15.60 20.85
CA PRO A 366 13.39 -14.35 21.23
C PRO A 366 13.82 -13.50 20.02
N ASP A 367 13.93 -14.12 18.85
CA ASP A 367 14.32 -13.53 17.57
C ASP A 367 13.16 -12.86 16.80
N MET A 368 11.92 -13.03 17.27
CA MET A 368 10.73 -12.51 16.57
C MET A 368 10.15 -11.30 17.27
N SER A 369 9.79 -10.29 16.48
CA SER A 369 9.08 -9.10 16.98
C SER A 369 7.67 -9.43 17.47
N VAL A 370 7.12 -8.59 18.36
CA VAL A 370 5.75 -8.77 18.86
C VAL A 370 4.71 -8.70 17.72
N PRO A 371 4.76 -7.74 16.76
CA PRO A 371 3.81 -7.71 15.64
C PRO A 371 3.84 -8.95 14.76
N SER A 372 4.99 -9.63 14.67
CA SER A 372 5.14 -10.82 13.83
C SER A 372 4.19 -11.95 14.21
N TRP A 373 3.87 -12.09 15.51
CA TRP A 373 2.95 -13.11 15.99
C TRP A 373 1.52 -12.89 15.49
N ALA A 374 1.07 -11.64 15.50
CA ALA A 374 -0.28 -11.27 15.05
C ALA A 374 -0.42 -11.40 13.51
N ILE A 375 0.56 -10.91 12.76
CA ILE A 375 0.53 -10.98 11.30
C ILE A 375 0.66 -12.43 10.83
N ARG A 376 1.56 -13.23 11.42
CA ARG A 376 1.73 -14.66 11.11
C ARG A 376 0.52 -15.50 11.51
N PHE A 377 -0.16 -15.16 12.61
CA PHE A 377 -1.42 -15.79 12.98
C PHE A 377 -2.44 -15.64 11.86
N ALA A 378 -2.71 -14.40 11.43
CA ALA A 378 -3.68 -14.11 10.38
C ALA A 378 -3.27 -14.73 9.02
N ALA A 379 -2.02 -14.56 8.61
CA ALA A 379 -1.51 -15.07 7.33
C ALA A 379 -1.46 -16.61 7.25
N GLY A 380 -1.42 -17.27 8.41
CA GLY A 380 -1.38 -18.73 8.53
C GLY A 380 -2.74 -19.41 8.46
N LEU A 381 -3.83 -18.66 8.42
CA LEU A 381 -5.17 -19.23 8.28
C LEU A 381 -5.41 -19.71 6.84
N ASP A 382 -6.15 -20.82 6.72
CA ASP A 382 -6.50 -21.35 5.41
C ASP A 382 -7.44 -20.39 4.66
N GLY A 383 -7.22 -20.25 3.34
CA GLY A 383 -7.96 -19.33 2.48
C GLY A 383 -7.54 -17.86 2.59
N VAL A 384 -6.67 -17.49 3.53
CA VAL A 384 -6.10 -16.14 3.56
C VAL A 384 -5.02 -16.01 2.49
N PHE A 385 -5.21 -15.09 1.55
CA PHE A 385 -4.23 -14.83 0.50
C PHE A 385 -3.49 -13.50 0.67
N MET A 386 -4.04 -12.56 1.48
CA MET A 386 -3.43 -11.26 1.75
C MET A 386 -3.69 -10.82 3.19
N VAL A 387 -2.69 -10.22 3.83
CA VAL A 387 -2.80 -9.58 5.14
C VAL A 387 -2.34 -8.13 5.00
N LEU A 388 -3.24 -7.20 5.25
CA LEU A 388 -2.96 -5.76 5.16
C LEU A 388 -2.36 -5.26 6.47
N SER A 389 -1.20 -4.66 6.41
CA SER A 389 -0.59 -3.95 7.53
C SER A 389 -0.50 -2.46 7.23
N GLY A 390 -1.04 -1.63 8.14
CA GLY A 390 -0.77 -0.21 8.17
C GLY A 390 0.55 0.02 8.89
N MET A 391 1.52 0.59 8.18
CA MET A 391 2.87 0.84 8.67
C MET A 391 3.15 2.33 8.59
N SER A 392 3.48 2.94 9.73
CA SER A 392 3.61 4.40 9.86
C SER A 392 5.06 4.88 9.81
N ASN A 393 6.02 3.98 9.60
CA ASN A 393 7.43 4.31 9.41
C ASN A 393 8.18 3.14 8.75
N LEU A 394 9.43 3.41 8.34
CA LEU A 394 10.28 2.44 7.66
C LEU A 394 10.62 1.24 8.55
N GLU A 395 10.85 1.45 9.85
CA GLU A 395 11.18 0.38 10.80
C GLU A 395 10.06 -0.68 10.88
N GLN A 396 8.80 -0.25 10.97
CA GLN A 396 7.64 -1.15 10.95
C GLN A 396 7.51 -1.91 9.64
N LEU A 397 7.83 -1.27 8.52
CA LEU A 397 7.84 -1.91 7.21
C LEU A 397 8.92 -2.99 7.13
N GLU A 398 10.14 -2.67 7.50
CA GLU A 398 11.30 -3.58 7.49
C GLU A 398 11.04 -4.79 8.40
N ASP A 399 10.53 -4.55 9.61
CA ASP A 399 10.15 -5.62 10.53
C ASP A 399 9.12 -6.54 9.88
N ASN A 400 8.01 -6.01 9.37
CA ASN A 400 6.95 -6.82 8.75
C ASN A 400 7.45 -7.59 7.51
N MET A 401 8.30 -6.99 6.69
CA MET A 401 8.90 -7.65 5.53
C MET A 401 9.85 -8.78 5.95
N SER A 402 10.60 -8.61 7.03
CA SER A 402 11.63 -9.55 7.47
C SER A 402 11.11 -10.98 7.66
N PHE A 403 9.92 -11.13 8.24
CA PHE A 403 9.29 -12.44 8.46
C PHE A 403 8.25 -12.82 7.40
N MET A 404 7.73 -11.86 6.61
CA MET A 404 6.78 -12.13 5.54
C MET A 404 7.43 -12.41 4.19
N GLU A 405 8.68 -12.03 3.98
CA GLU A 405 9.42 -12.35 2.75
C GLU A 405 9.57 -13.86 2.54
N ARG A 406 9.85 -14.59 3.61
CA ARG A 406 9.91 -16.06 3.66
C ARG A 406 8.89 -16.60 4.65
N PHE A 407 7.64 -16.23 4.44
CA PHE A 407 6.55 -16.51 5.36
C PHE A 407 6.49 -17.96 5.82
N ARG A 408 6.38 -18.14 7.14
CA ARG A 408 6.11 -19.42 7.81
C ARG A 408 4.93 -19.24 8.76
N PRO A 409 3.88 -20.08 8.66
CA PRO A 409 2.75 -20.04 9.59
C PRO A 409 3.22 -20.37 11.01
N LEU A 410 2.44 -19.98 12.01
CA LEU A 410 2.68 -20.36 13.39
C LEU A 410 2.60 -21.89 13.55
N ASN A 411 3.57 -22.50 14.24
CA ASN A 411 3.52 -23.90 14.64
C ASN A 411 2.57 -24.12 15.84
N ALA A 412 2.44 -25.35 16.31
CA ALA A 412 1.50 -25.70 17.39
C ALA A 412 1.86 -24.99 18.72
N GLU A 413 3.14 -24.94 19.09
CA GLU A 413 3.62 -24.26 20.29
C GLU A 413 3.38 -22.75 20.22
N GLU A 414 3.70 -22.13 19.08
CA GLU A 414 3.47 -20.72 18.83
C GLU A 414 1.97 -20.37 18.92
N ARG A 415 1.07 -21.24 18.40
CA ARG A 415 -0.39 -21.06 18.52
C ARG A 415 -0.88 -21.13 19.98
N LEU A 416 -0.36 -22.06 20.76
CA LEU A 416 -0.67 -22.16 22.20
C LEU A 416 -0.19 -20.90 22.95
N THR A 417 0.98 -20.38 22.58
CA THR A 417 1.52 -19.16 23.17
C THR A 417 0.65 -17.94 22.85
N VAL A 418 0.19 -17.79 21.62
CA VAL A 418 -0.76 -16.75 21.21
C VAL A 418 -2.04 -16.81 22.03
N ASN A 419 -2.59 -18.01 22.27
CA ASN A 419 -3.79 -18.16 23.11
C ASN A 419 -3.56 -17.71 24.57
N LYS A 420 -2.39 -18.04 25.16
CA LYS A 420 -2.02 -17.56 26.50
C LYS A 420 -1.90 -16.05 26.54
N VAL A 421 -1.20 -15.46 25.56
CA VAL A 421 -1.04 -14.00 25.43
C VAL A 421 -2.39 -13.30 25.27
N SER A 422 -3.29 -13.85 24.45
CA SER A 422 -4.66 -13.33 24.32
C SER A 422 -5.38 -13.27 25.68
N GLY A 423 -5.22 -14.31 26.52
CA GLY A 423 -5.76 -14.34 27.87
C GLY A 423 -5.18 -13.23 28.77
N VAL A 424 -3.86 -13.03 28.72
CA VAL A 424 -3.21 -11.93 29.49
C VAL A 424 -3.73 -10.57 29.05
N ILE A 425 -3.79 -10.29 27.75
CA ILE A 425 -4.28 -9.00 27.22
C ILE A 425 -5.74 -8.76 27.62
N LYS A 426 -6.62 -9.76 27.47
CA LYS A 426 -8.03 -9.64 27.88
C LYS A 426 -8.19 -9.36 29.38
N GLY A 427 -7.27 -9.87 30.20
CA GLY A 427 -7.24 -9.63 31.64
C GLY A 427 -6.90 -8.20 32.05
N THR A 428 -6.33 -7.37 31.19
CA THR A 428 -5.95 -5.98 31.48
C THR A 428 -7.15 -5.03 31.55
N GLY A 429 -8.30 -5.38 30.98
CA GLY A 429 -9.43 -4.47 30.85
C GLY A 429 -9.27 -3.36 29.80
N ALA A 430 -8.25 -3.45 28.93
CA ALA A 430 -7.99 -2.48 27.89
C ALA A 430 -9.16 -2.37 26.89
N ILE A 431 -9.41 -1.15 26.43
CA ILE A 431 -10.44 -0.85 25.44
C ILE A 431 -9.99 -1.36 24.07
N ALA A 432 -10.82 -2.18 23.45
CA ALA A 432 -10.51 -2.84 22.18
C ALA A 432 -10.66 -1.91 20.95
N CYS A 433 -10.24 -0.65 21.04
CA CYS A 433 -10.29 0.34 19.97
C CYS A 433 -9.17 0.13 18.96
N THR A 434 -9.47 0.26 17.64
CA THR A 434 -8.48 0.18 16.56
C THR A 434 -8.04 1.55 16.03
N ALA A 435 -8.50 2.63 16.66
CA ALA A 435 -8.22 4.01 16.26
C ALA A 435 -8.54 4.31 14.77
N CYS A 436 -9.62 3.72 14.24
CA CYS A 436 -10.08 3.95 12.86
C CYS A 436 -10.72 5.34 12.64
N ARG A 437 -11.06 6.07 13.70
CA ARG A 437 -11.62 7.44 13.74
C ARG A 437 -13.02 7.61 13.16
N TYR A 438 -13.73 6.57 12.71
CA TYR A 438 -15.10 6.68 12.16
C TYR A 438 -16.11 7.26 13.17
N CYS A 439 -15.81 7.21 14.45
CA CYS A 439 -16.66 7.75 15.52
C CYS A 439 -16.46 9.26 15.78
N THR A 440 -15.41 9.90 15.22
CA THR A 440 -15.07 11.31 15.54
C THR A 440 -15.84 12.30 14.66
N GLU A 441 -16.04 12.00 13.37
CA GLU A 441 -16.66 12.93 12.41
C GLU A 441 -18.08 13.36 12.80
N ASN A 442 -18.82 12.48 13.47
CA ASN A 442 -20.21 12.72 13.85
C ASN A 442 -20.38 13.05 15.34
N CYS A 443 -19.30 13.35 16.07
CA CYS A 443 -19.38 13.70 17.48
C CYS A 443 -19.73 15.18 17.66
N PRO A 444 -20.95 15.52 18.19
CA PRO A 444 -21.38 16.92 18.33
C PRO A 444 -20.57 17.70 19.38
N LYS A 445 -19.74 17.00 20.17
CA LYS A 445 -18.87 17.58 21.20
C LYS A 445 -17.39 17.54 20.80
N ASN A 446 -17.07 17.17 19.57
CA ASN A 446 -15.70 17.08 19.07
C ASN A 446 -14.78 16.28 20.02
N ILE A 447 -15.28 15.16 20.58
CA ILE A 447 -14.50 14.31 21.49
C ILE A 447 -13.53 13.46 20.64
N PRO A 448 -12.22 13.49 20.87
CA PRO A 448 -11.24 12.67 20.17
C PRO A 448 -11.22 11.25 20.76
N ILE A 449 -12.34 10.52 20.58
CA ILE A 449 -12.64 9.24 21.20
C ILE A 449 -11.51 8.23 21.12
N PRO A 450 -10.89 7.98 19.92
CA PRO A 450 -9.82 7.01 19.81
C PRO A 450 -8.55 7.40 20.56
N ASP A 451 -8.26 8.70 20.65
CA ASP A 451 -7.09 9.21 21.35
C ASP A 451 -7.26 9.02 22.86
N TYR A 452 -8.42 9.33 23.39
CA TYR A 452 -8.74 9.08 24.81
C TYR A 452 -8.69 7.59 25.16
N PHE A 453 -9.18 6.71 24.29
CA PHE A 453 -9.08 5.27 24.49
C PHE A 453 -7.64 4.76 24.45
N SER A 454 -6.80 5.37 23.60
CA SER A 454 -5.36 5.08 23.56
C SER A 454 -4.67 5.49 24.86
N LEU A 455 -4.93 6.71 25.35
CA LEU A 455 -4.39 7.20 26.62
C LEU A 455 -4.84 6.31 27.81
N TYR A 456 -6.10 5.91 27.83
CA TYR A 456 -6.63 4.99 28.84
C TYR A 456 -5.89 3.65 28.83
N ASN A 457 -5.71 3.06 27.65
CA ASN A 457 -5.00 1.79 27.50
C ASN A 457 -3.52 1.89 27.93
N LEU A 458 -2.85 2.98 27.59
CA LEU A 458 -1.48 3.24 28.04
C LEU A 458 -1.41 3.45 29.55
N HIS A 459 -2.38 4.16 30.13
CA HIS A 459 -2.49 4.32 31.58
C HIS A 459 -2.61 2.96 32.29
N LEU A 460 -3.40 2.01 31.77
CA LEU A 460 -3.51 0.66 32.33
C LEU A 460 -2.17 -0.10 32.36
N ILE A 461 -1.28 0.20 31.40
CA ILE A 461 0.04 -0.43 31.30
C ILE A 461 1.05 0.26 32.25
N GLU A 462 1.03 1.60 32.31
CA GLU A 462 2.04 2.43 32.99
C GLU A 462 1.64 2.77 34.42
N GLY A 463 0.34 2.90 34.67
CA GLY A 463 -0.23 3.51 35.90
C GLY A 463 -0.31 2.61 37.13
N LYS A 464 0.65 1.72 37.37
CA LYS A 464 0.67 0.78 38.51
C LYS A 464 0.46 1.44 39.91
N ASN A 465 0.66 2.77 39.99
CA ASN A 465 0.53 3.55 41.24
C ASN A 465 -0.56 4.65 41.18
N GLY A 466 -1.52 4.53 40.27
CA GLY A 466 -2.63 5.47 40.13
C GLY A 466 -2.36 6.72 39.32
N TRP A 467 -1.11 6.99 38.92
CA TRP A 467 -0.73 8.10 38.05
C TRP A 467 0.12 7.63 36.88
N SER A 468 -0.03 8.27 35.70
CA SER A 468 0.84 8.08 34.54
C SER A 468 0.99 9.39 33.77
N SER A 469 1.98 9.48 32.88
CA SER A 469 2.16 10.64 31.98
C SER A 469 0.93 10.93 31.10
N GLN A 470 0.04 9.95 30.95
CA GLN A 470 -1.17 10.04 30.13
C GLN A 470 -2.16 11.11 30.63
N PHE A 471 -2.12 11.48 31.94
CA PHE A 471 -2.90 12.60 32.46
C PHE A 471 -2.53 13.93 31.77
N ASN A 472 -1.25 14.20 31.60
CA ASN A 472 -0.79 15.43 30.93
C ASN A 472 -1.22 15.48 29.46
N TYR A 473 -1.18 14.33 28.77
CA TYR A 473 -1.64 14.24 27.38
C TYR A 473 -3.16 14.39 27.27
N TYR A 474 -3.91 13.84 28.22
CA TYR A 474 -5.35 14.04 28.29
C TYR A 474 -5.69 15.53 28.47
N GLU A 475 -5.06 16.21 29.43
CA GLU A 475 -5.25 17.64 29.68
C GLU A 475 -4.89 18.48 28.42
N ALA A 476 -3.80 18.17 27.75
CA ALA A 476 -3.42 18.86 26.52
C ALA A 476 -4.47 18.70 25.41
N LEU A 477 -5.01 17.49 25.20
CA LEU A 477 -6.05 17.25 24.20
C LEU A 477 -7.36 17.95 24.54
N THR A 478 -7.71 18.10 25.83
CA THR A 478 -8.94 18.80 26.24
C THR A 478 -8.90 20.31 26.05
N ALA A 479 -7.72 20.89 25.73
CA ALA A 479 -7.62 22.31 25.40
C ALA A 479 -8.35 22.66 24.08
N ASP A 480 -8.31 21.75 23.10
CA ASP A 480 -8.87 21.97 21.75
C ASP A 480 -10.07 21.06 21.43
N HIS A 481 -10.40 20.10 22.32
CA HIS A 481 -11.43 19.09 22.12
C HIS A 481 -12.34 18.95 23.35
N GLY A 482 -13.53 18.38 23.14
CA GLY A 482 -14.44 18.04 24.23
C GLY A 482 -13.85 16.97 25.14
N LYS A 483 -14.08 17.10 26.45
CA LYS A 483 -13.71 16.09 27.47
C LYS A 483 -14.52 14.81 27.30
N ALA A 484 -14.07 13.72 27.89
CA ALA A 484 -14.83 12.47 27.86
C ALA A 484 -16.17 12.61 28.57
N SER A 485 -16.24 13.41 29.68
CA SER A 485 -17.48 13.75 30.41
C SER A 485 -18.45 14.64 29.63
N ASP A 486 -18.01 15.36 28.57
CA ASP A 486 -18.90 16.18 27.73
C ASP A 486 -19.82 15.34 26.85
N CYS A 487 -19.69 14.01 26.88
CA CYS A 487 -20.48 13.10 26.06
C CYS A 487 -21.98 13.25 26.37
N VAL A 488 -22.76 13.72 25.38
CA VAL A 488 -24.21 13.88 25.47
C VAL A 488 -25.00 12.59 25.24
N LYS A 489 -24.33 11.46 25.14
CA LYS A 489 -24.90 10.10 24.97
C LYS A 489 -25.81 9.94 23.75
N CYS A 490 -25.60 10.71 22.67
CA CYS A 490 -26.42 10.66 21.45
C CYS A 490 -26.32 9.33 20.69
N GLY A 491 -25.26 8.55 20.89
CA GLY A 491 -25.06 7.22 20.27
C GLY A 491 -24.55 7.24 18.81
N ALA A 492 -24.37 8.40 18.19
CA ALA A 492 -23.89 8.49 16.80
C ALA A 492 -22.56 7.74 16.57
N CYS A 493 -21.62 7.86 17.50
CA CYS A 493 -20.32 7.20 17.43
C CYS A 493 -20.41 5.65 17.44
N GLU A 494 -21.37 5.09 18.17
CA GLU A 494 -21.55 3.63 18.30
C GLU A 494 -22.11 3.02 17.02
N GLY A 495 -22.95 3.76 16.29
CA GLY A 495 -23.49 3.34 14.99
C GLY A 495 -22.42 3.19 13.90
N HIS A 496 -21.32 3.93 14.01
CA HIS A 496 -20.21 3.90 13.04
C HIS A 496 -19.01 3.07 13.52
N CYS A 497 -19.08 2.46 14.72
CA CYS A 497 -17.95 1.72 15.28
C CYS A 497 -17.83 0.30 14.73
N PRO A 498 -16.79 -0.03 13.89
CA PRO A 498 -16.60 -1.38 13.36
C PRO A 498 -16.25 -2.43 14.43
N GLN A 499 -15.89 -1.95 15.64
CA GLN A 499 -15.59 -2.81 16.79
C GLN A 499 -16.83 -3.05 17.68
N HIS A 500 -17.96 -2.47 17.35
CA HIS A 500 -19.21 -2.51 18.14
C HIS A 500 -19.02 -2.16 19.61
N LEU A 501 -18.11 -1.20 19.88
CA LEU A 501 -17.82 -0.74 21.23
C LEU A 501 -18.99 0.05 21.81
N LYS A 502 -19.29 -0.16 23.08
CA LYS A 502 -20.19 0.70 23.86
C LYS A 502 -19.46 1.99 24.25
N ILE A 503 -19.27 2.86 23.27
CA ILE A 503 -18.38 4.04 23.37
C ILE A 503 -18.82 4.95 24.51
N ARG A 504 -20.12 5.15 24.70
CA ARG A 504 -20.67 5.99 25.77
C ARG A 504 -20.26 5.51 27.15
N ASP A 505 -20.38 4.20 27.42
CA ASP A 505 -19.98 3.58 28.69
C ASP A 505 -18.45 3.61 28.86
N LEU A 506 -17.72 3.49 27.78
CA LEU A 506 -16.24 3.54 27.79
C LEU A 506 -15.73 4.96 28.04
N LEU A 507 -16.40 6.00 27.53
CA LEU A 507 -16.07 7.39 27.84
C LEU A 507 -16.30 7.71 29.31
N GLU A 508 -17.34 7.13 29.95
CA GLU A 508 -17.53 7.24 31.41
C GLU A 508 -16.35 6.62 32.19
N LYS A 509 -15.80 5.48 31.75
CA LYS A 509 -14.60 4.91 32.36
C LYS A 509 -13.38 5.81 32.18
N VAL A 510 -13.21 6.40 30.99
CA VAL A 510 -12.12 7.35 30.73
C VAL A 510 -12.21 8.57 31.62
N SER A 511 -13.39 9.21 31.72
CA SER A 511 -13.62 10.37 32.60
C SER A 511 -13.40 10.01 34.06
N GLY A 512 -13.83 8.83 34.50
CA GLY A 512 -13.59 8.33 35.84
C GLY A 512 -12.11 8.14 36.20
N VAL A 513 -11.22 8.03 35.21
CA VAL A 513 -9.77 7.94 35.42
C VAL A 513 -9.12 9.32 35.32
N PHE A 514 -9.38 10.08 34.27
CA PHE A 514 -8.61 11.29 33.95
C PHE A 514 -9.23 12.59 34.50
N GLU A 515 -10.48 12.57 34.94
CA GLU A 515 -11.20 13.75 35.38
C GLU A 515 -11.64 13.66 36.88
N SER A 516 -11.17 12.61 37.59
CA SER A 516 -11.45 12.39 39.02
C SER A 516 -10.48 13.12 39.96
#